data_94f21633ea8d4de8b4c9452ac16acd6e
#
_entry.id   94f21633ea8d4de8b4c9452ac16acd6e
#
_cell.length_a   1.000
_cell.length_b   1.000
_cell.length_c   1.000
_cell.angle_alpha   90.00
_cell.angle_beta   90.00
_cell.angle_gamma   90.00
#
_symmetry.space_group_name_H-M   'P 1'
#
loop_
_entity.id
_entity.type
_entity.pdbx_description
1 polymer ?
#
loop_
_entity_poly.entity_id
_entity_poly.type
_entity_poly.pdbx_seq_one_letter_code
_entity_poly.pdbx_strand_id
1 'polypeptide(L)'
;MSLSLPFLSWRPVAGFPSPADDFDHARLSLDDLLITHPLATFFFEVSGRSMEGAGIFDRDLVLVNRALRPVHGNIVLAQVDNDFTVKYLHLRRGRPELVAANPTFPTLQLADGQQLVVCGVVTTAIKRFV
;
A
#
# COMPACT_ATOMS: atom_id res chain seq x y z
N MET A 1 -19.15 -4.92 12.39
CA MET A 1 -20.15 -5.02 11.30
C MET A 1 -19.50 -4.50 10.03
N SER A 2 -19.41 -5.30 9.00
CA SER A 2 -18.85 -4.78 7.76
C SER A 2 -19.97 -4.18 6.91
N LEU A 3 -19.68 -3.01 6.37
CA LEU A 3 -20.56 -2.28 5.48
C LEU A 3 -20.31 -2.74 4.05
N SER A 4 -21.35 -3.15 3.34
CA SER A 4 -21.21 -3.51 1.95
C SER A 4 -21.83 -2.44 1.06
N LEU A 5 -21.22 -2.23 -0.10
CA LEU A 5 -21.65 -1.24 -1.08
C LEU A 5 -21.87 -1.92 -2.42
N PRO A 6 -22.81 -1.41 -3.25
CA PRO A 6 -22.97 -1.94 -4.61
C PRO A 6 -21.68 -1.79 -5.41
N PHE A 7 -21.34 -2.82 -6.17
CA PHE A 7 -20.23 -2.82 -7.10
C PHE A 7 -20.75 -2.66 -8.51
N LEU A 8 -20.29 -1.63 -9.21
CA LEU A 8 -20.64 -1.34 -10.58
C LEU A 8 -19.38 -1.31 -11.42
N SER A 9 -19.45 -1.87 -12.63
CA SER A 9 -18.34 -1.83 -13.57
C SER A 9 -18.87 -1.55 -14.95
N TRP A 10 -18.16 -0.77 -15.73
CA TRP A 10 -18.47 -0.58 -17.15
C TRP A 10 -18.09 -1.81 -18.01
N ARG A 11 -17.28 -2.72 -17.45
CA ARG A 11 -16.96 -3.98 -18.13
C ARG A 11 -17.94 -5.04 -17.64
N PRO A 12 -18.66 -5.72 -18.55
CA PRO A 12 -19.42 -6.87 -18.12
C PRO A 12 -18.44 -7.93 -17.58
N VAL A 13 -18.58 -8.23 -16.31
CA VAL A 13 -17.85 -9.29 -15.65
C VAL A 13 -18.84 -10.40 -15.36
N ALA A 14 -18.47 -11.65 -15.66
CA ALA A 14 -19.33 -12.80 -15.37
C ALA A 14 -19.71 -12.80 -13.88
N GLY A 15 -21.02 -12.88 -13.61
CA GLY A 15 -21.54 -12.83 -12.26
C GLY A 15 -21.85 -11.43 -11.72
N PHE A 16 -21.55 -10.38 -12.47
CA PHE A 16 -21.89 -9.01 -12.07
C PHE A 16 -22.97 -8.45 -13.01
N PRO A 17 -24.12 -8.02 -12.47
CA PRO A 17 -25.19 -7.47 -13.30
C PRO A 17 -24.82 -6.10 -13.88
N SER A 18 -25.56 -5.72 -14.92
CA SER A 18 -25.46 -4.39 -15.51
C SER A 18 -25.88 -3.33 -14.48
N PRO A 19 -25.28 -2.11 -14.49
CA PRO A 19 -25.76 -1.00 -13.67
C PRO A 19 -27.22 -0.64 -13.86
N ALA A 20 -27.82 -1.04 -14.96
CA ALA A 20 -29.23 -0.82 -15.24
C ALA A 20 -30.15 -1.82 -14.52
N ASP A 21 -29.62 -2.88 -13.95
CA ASP A 21 -30.38 -3.88 -13.21
C ASP A 21 -30.46 -3.46 -11.74
N ASP A 22 -31.63 -3.01 -11.30
CA ASP A 22 -31.77 -2.26 -10.05
C ASP A 22 -31.62 -3.07 -8.76
N PHE A 23 -31.64 -4.42 -8.79
CA PHE A 23 -31.85 -5.14 -7.52
C PHE A 23 -30.81 -6.17 -7.15
N ASP A 24 -29.96 -6.61 -8.06
CA ASP A 24 -29.03 -7.69 -7.81
C ASP A 24 -27.59 -7.31 -8.15
N HIS A 25 -27.15 -6.16 -7.65
CA HIS A 25 -25.74 -5.79 -7.80
C HIS A 25 -24.88 -6.65 -6.88
N ALA A 26 -23.74 -7.07 -7.38
CA ALA A 26 -22.68 -7.53 -6.51
C ALA A 26 -22.35 -6.44 -5.48
N ARG A 27 -21.99 -6.88 -4.32
CA ARG A 27 -21.66 -5.96 -3.23
C ARG A 27 -20.27 -6.24 -2.73
N LEU A 28 -19.55 -5.17 -2.41
CA LEU A 28 -18.22 -5.26 -1.84
C LEU A 28 -18.18 -4.55 -0.51
N SER A 29 -17.42 -5.10 0.42
CA SER A 29 -17.07 -4.46 1.68
C SER A 29 -15.62 -3.97 1.57
N LEU A 30 -15.38 -2.71 1.94
CA LEU A 30 -14.01 -2.18 1.98
C LEU A 30 -13.13 -3.01 2.92
N ASP A 31 -13.66 -3.41 4.06
CA ASP A 31 -12.91 -4.24 5.00
C ASP A 31 -12.49 -5.57 4.36
N ASP A 32 -13.44 -6.25 3.71
CA ASP A 32 -13.16 -7.55 3.09
C ASP A 32 -12.21 -7.41 1.89
N LEU A 33 -12.32 -6.32 1.14
CA LEU A 33 -11.49 -6.07 -0.02
C LEU A 33 -10.05 -5.74 0.35
N LEU A 34 -9.85 -4.93 1.40
CA LEU A 34 -8.57 -4.29 1.68
C LEU A 34 -7.84 -4.87 2.89
N ILE A 35 -8.55 -5.51 3.82
CA ILE A 35 -7.99 -5.93 5.09
C ILE A 35 -8.09 -7.45 5.22
N THR A 36 -6.98 -8.13 4.92
CA THR A 36 -6.91 -9.60 5.05
C THR A 36 -6.43 -10.03 6.43
N HIS A 37 -5.73 -9.17 7.15
CA HIS A 37 -5.19 -9.45 8.47
C HIS A 37 -5.53 -8.29 9.42
N PRO A 38 -6.75 -8.27 9.99
CA PRO A 38 -7.21 -7.10 10.77
C PRO A 38 -6.32 -6.74 11.95
N LEU A 39 -5.77 -7.74 12.64
CA LEU A 39 -4.93 -7.50 13.81
C LEU A 39 -3.52 -7.06 13.48
N ALA A 40 -3.13 -7.15 12.20
CA ALA A 40 -1.79 -6.82 11.73
C ALA A 40 -1.78 -5.64 10.75
N THR A 41 -2.92 -5.00 10.51
CA THR A 41 -3.05 -3.92 9.54
C THR A 41 -3.32 -2.60 10.23
N PHE A 42 -2.61 -1.57 9.80
CA PHE A 42 -2.80 -0.23 10.35
C PHE A 42 -2.66 0.82 9.24
N PHE A 43 -3.13 2.03 9.54
CA PHE A 43 -2.95 3.18 8.66
C PHE A 43 -1.62 3.86 8.94
N PHE A 44 -1.02 4.40 7.89
CA PHE A 44 0.11 5.31 7.99
C PHE A 44 -0.11 6.50 7.06
N GLU A 45 0.12 7.71 7.55
CA GLU A 45 0.04 8.91 6.72
C GLU A 45 1.41 9.19 6.13
N VAL A 46 1.47 9.29 4.80
CA VAL A 46 2.72 9.50 4.07
C VAL A 46 3.09 10.97 4.05
N SER A 47 4.37 11.27 4.22
CA SER A 47 4.93 12.60 4.10
C SER A 47 5.95 12.64 2.97
N GLY A 48 5.88 13.68 2.17
CA GLY A 48 6.87 13.95 1.13
C GLY A 48 6.50 13.39 -0.23
N ARG A 49 7.43 13.50 -1.18
CA ARG A 49 7.21 13.28 -2.59
C ARG A 49 7.97 12.10 -3.17
N SER A 50 8.63 11.31 -2.34
CA SER A 50 9.54 10.28 -2.81
C SER A 50 8.85 9.11 -3.52
N MET A 51 7.54 8.95 -3.35
CA MET A 51 6.78 7.84 -3.93
C MET A 51 5.72 8.31 -4.94
N GLU A 52 5.85 9.50 -5.48
CA GLU A 52 4.89 10.04 -6.45
C GLU A 52 4.77 9.16 -7.69
N GLY A 53 5.87 8.59 -8.17
CA GLY A 53 5.85 7.70 -9.33
C GLY A 53 5.09 6.39 -9.10
N ALA A 54 4.86 6.02 -7.86
CA ALA A 54 4.00 4.87 -7.51
C ALA A 54 2.56 5.30 -7.23
N GLY A 55 2.23 6.58 -7.40
CA GLY A 55 0.90 7.10 -7.12
C GLY A 55 0.64 7.38 -5.66
N ILE A 56 1.67 7.46 -4.83
CA ILE A 56 1.55 7.79 -3.40
C ILE A 56 2.08 9.21 -3.20
N PHE A 57 1.19 10.10 -2.79
CA PHE A 57 1.49 11.52 -2.64
C PHE A 57 1.52 11.92 -1.17
N ASP A 58 2.07 13.12 -0.93
CA ASP A 58 2.10 13.71 0.41
C ASP A 58 0.69 13.71 1.02
N ARG A 59 0.61 13.30 2.29
CA ARG A 59 -0.62 13.17 3.07
C ARG A 59 -1.56 12.03 2.66
N ASP A 60 -1.19 11.23 1.68
CA ASP A 60 -1.96 10.02 1.41
C ASP A 60 -1.93 9.09 2.61
N LEU A 61 -3.03 8.38 2.82
CA LEU A 61 -3.09 7.29 3.78
C LEU A 61 -2.74 5.99 3.07
N VAL A 62 -1.91 5.20 3.69
CA VAL A 62 -1.63 3.85 3.19
C VAL A 62 -2.04 2.82 4.24
N LEU A 63 -2.44 1.65 3.78
CA LEU A 63 -2.62 0.49 4.64
C LEU A 63 -1.33 -0.30 4.66
N VAL A 64 -0.88 -0.62 5.86
CA VAL A 64 0.34 -1.38 6.11
C VAL A 64 -0.03 -2.69 6.77
N ASN A 65 0.35 -3.80 6.17
CA ASN A 65 0.07 -5.14 6.67
C ASN A 65 1.36 -5.78 7.19
N ARG A 66 1.42 -5.97 8.50
CA ARG A 66 2.58 -6.54 9.19
C ARG A 66 2.66 -8.06 9.06
N ALA A 67 1.57 -8.71 8.68
CA ALA A 67 1.54 -10.17 8.56
C ALA A 67 2.14 -10.66 7.24
N LEU A 68 2.25 -9.79 6.24
CA LEU A 68 2.84 -10.14 4.96
C LEU A 68 4.36 -10.17 5.07
N ARG A 69 4.98 -11.20 4.49
CA ARG A 69 6.43 -11.26 4.38
C ARG A 69 6.89 -10.32 3.27
N PRO A 70 7.75 -9.33 3.55
CA PRO A 70 8.25 -8.44 2.51
C PRO A 70 9.12 -9.20 1.50
N VAL A 71 8.89 -8.94 0.21
CA VAL A 71 9.68 -9.49 -0.87
C VAL A 71 10.18 -8.36 -1.77
N HIS A 72 11.20 -8.67 -2.59
CA HIS A 72 11.73 -7.72 -3.56
C HIS A 72 10.61 -7.10 -4.40
N GLY A 73 10.61 -5.78 -4.55
CA GLY A 73 9.61 -5.05 -5.32
C GLY A 73 8.38 -4.62 -4.55
N ASN A 74 8.21 -5.07 -3.32
CA ASN A 74 7.11 -4.56 -2.47
C ASN A 74 7.38 -3.11 -2.08
N ILE A 75 6.29 -2.36 -1.92
CA ILE A 75 6.34 -1.09 -1.20
C ILE A 75 6.21 -1.42 0.27
N VAL A 76 7.09 -0.87 1.08
CA VAL A 76 7.14 -1.16 2.52
C VAL A 76 7.14 0.13 3.32
N LEU A 77 6.63 0.05 4.54
CA LEU A 77 6.93 1.01 5.58
C LEU A 77 8.16 0.50 6.32
N ALA A 78 9.21 1.28 6.31
CA ALA A 78 10.46 0.95 6.95
C ALA A 78 10.85 1.99 7.98
N GLN A 79 11.60 1.57 8.97
CA GLN A 79 12.24 2.45 9.94
C GLN A 79 13.74 2.32 9.77
N VAL A 80 14.39 3.45 9.47
CA VAL A 80 15.84 3.54 9.35
C VAL A 80 16.31 4.49 10.44
N ASP A 81 17.06 3.99 11.40
CA ASP A 81 17.56 4.77 12.54
C ASP A 81 16.45 5.59 13.22
N ASN A 82 15.33 5.16 13.49
CA ASN A 82 14.17 5.84 14.10
C ASN A 82 13.31 6.70 13.15
N ASP A 83 13.69 6.86 11.88
CA ASP A 83 12.88 7.59 10.93
C ASP A 83 12.04 6.63 10.08
N PHE A 84 10.75 6.91 9.97
CA PHE A 84 9.87 6.12 9.12
C PHE A 84 9.89 6.62 7.68
N THR A 85 9.86 5.68 6.74
CA THR A 85 9.83 5.99 5.33
C THR A 85 9.05 4.92 4.56
N VAL A 86 8.35 5.34 3.51
CA VAL A 86 7.67 4.45 2.57
C VAL A 86 8.49 4.42 1.28
N LYS A 87 8.93 3.24 0.89
CA LYS A 87 9.82 3.04 -0.28
C LYS A 87 9.58 1.67 -0.87
N TYR A 88 10.05 1.46 -2.09
CA TYR A 88 10.23 0.11 -2.61
C TYR A 88 11.34 -0.58 -1.85
N LEU A 89 11.11 -1.83 -1.50
CA LEU A 89 12.17 -2.71 -0.99
C LEU A 89 12.81 -3.41 -2.18
N HIS A 90 14.09 -3.20 -2.38
CA HIS A 90 14.88 -3.98 -3.32
C HIS A 90 15.88 -4.82 -2.54
N LEU A 91 15.99 -6.08 -2.92
CA LEU A 91 16.98 -6.99 -2.38
C LEU A 91 18.02 -7.20 -3.46
N ARG A 92 19.18 -6.60 -3.30
CA ARG A 92 20.29 -6.75 -4.23
C ARG A 92 21.36 -7.62 -3.58
N ARG A 93 21.56 -8.83 -4.12
CA ARG A 93 22.50 -9.81 -3.56
C ARG A 93 22.21 -10.08 -2.08
N GLY A 94 20.93 -10.20 -1.73
CA GLY A 94 20.49 -10.41 -0.36
C GLY A 94 20.57 -9.19 0.56
N ARG A 95 21.02 -8.04 0.05
CA ARG A 95 21.10 -6.80 0.84
C ARG A 95 19.91 -5.90 0.54
N PRO A 96 19.23 -5.38 1.56
CA PRO A 96 18.11 -4.49 1.34
C PRO A 96 18.56 -3.09 0.90
N GLU A 97 17.84 -2.56 -0.08
CA GLU A 97 17.92 -1.16 -0.49
C GLU A 97 16.51 -0.60 -0.46
N LEU A 98 16.38 0.66 -0.12
CA LEU A 98 15.11 1.38 -0.17
C LEU A 98 15.14 2.32 -1.37
N VAL A 99 14.24 2.08 -2.32
CA VAL A 99 14.23 2.78 -3.61
C VAL A 99 12.99 3.65 -3.71
N ALA A 100 13.19 4.94 -3.98
CA ALA A 100 12.11 5.87 -4.19
C ALA A 100 11.49 5.68 -5.57
N ALA A 101 10.21 6.00 -5.70
CA ALA A 101 9.51 6.09 -6.97
C ALA A 101 9.49 7.54 -7.46
N ASN A 102 10.65 8.17 -7.46
CA ASN A 102 10.85 9.54 -7.89
C ASN A 102 12.34 9.70 -8.23
N PRO A 103 12.70 9.98 -9.48
CA PRO A 103 14.10 9.99 -9.88
C PRO A 103 14.94 11.09 -9.22
N THR A 104 14.32 12.10 -8.60
CA THR A 104 15.04 13.14 -7.87
C THR A 104 15.47 12.70 -6.47
N PHE A 105 15.00 11.53 -6.01
CA PHE A 105 15.37 10.99 -4.71
C PHE A 105 16.36 9.84 -4.87
N PRO A 106 17.45 9.83 -4.12
CA PRO A 106 18.46 8.77 -4.24
C PRO A 106 17.96 7.46 -3.62
N THR A 107 18.51 6.36 -4.12
CA THR A 107 18.35 5.06 -3.46
C THR A 107 19.07 5.10 -2.11
N LEU A 108 18.38 4.66 -1.08
CA LEU A 108 18.95 4.57 0.25
C LEU A 108 19.59 3.21 0.44
N GLN A 109 20.91 3.17 0.47
CA GLN A 109 21.68 2.01 0.87
C GLN A 109 22.07 2.15 2.34
N LEU A 110 21.91 1.08 3.08
CA LEU A 110 22.25 1.11 4.49
C LEU A 110 23.76 1.09 4.67
N ALA A 111 24.26 2.08 5.39
CA ALA A 111 25.67 2.10 5.83
C ALA A 111 25.86 1.12 6.98
N ASP A 112 27.13 0.75 7.21
CA ASP A 112 27.49 -0.10 8.34
C ASP A 112 27.03 0.57 9.65
N GLY A 113 26.38 -0.22 10.50
CA GLY A 113 25.84 0.28 11.77
C GLY A 113 24.45 0.87 11.70
N GLN A 114 23.90 1.13 10.52
CA GLN A 114 22.51 1.53 10.38
C GLN A 114 21.58 0.34 10.56
N GLN A 115 20.46 0.59 11.22
CA GLN A 115 19.44 -0.43 11.44
C GLN A 115 18.25 -0.17 10.55
N LEU A 116 17.84 -1.20 9.83
CA LEU A 116 16.61 -1.22 9.06
C LEU A 116 15.62 -2.17 9.72
N VAL A 117 14.44 -1.66 9.98
CA VAL A 117 13.30 -2.47 10.39
C VAL A 117 12.21 -2.30 9.34
N VAL A 118 11.78 -3.39 8.71
CA VAL A 118 10.61 -3.36 7.84
C VAL A 118 9.39 -3.55 8.72
N CYS A 119 8.58 -2.50 8.83
CA CYS A 119 7.41 -2.50 9.70
C CYS A 119 6.24 -3.26 9.09
N GLY A 120 6.15 -3.29 7.77
CA GLY A 120 5.10 -4.01 7.07
C GLY A 120 5.08 -3.67 5.59
N VAL A 121 4.24 -4.38 4.87
CA VAL A 121 4.04 -4.20 3.43
C VAL A 121 2.88 -3.24 3.20
N VAL A 122 3.11 -2.23 2.38
CA VAL A 122 2.06 -1.31 1.95
C VAL A 122 1.23 -2.00 0.88
N THR A 123 -0.05 -2.18 1.16
CA THR A 123 -0.96 -2.89 0.25
C THR A 123 -1.86 -1.96 -0.54
N THR A 124 -2.13 -0.79 -0.02
CA THR A 124 -3.19 0.08 -0.54
C THR A 124 -2.83 1.53 -0.25
N ALA A 125 -3.09 2.41 -1.19
CA ALA A 125 -3.07 3.84 -0.97
C ALA A 125 -4.50 4.39 -1.11
N ILE A 126 -4.88 5.28 -0.22
CA ILE A 126 -6.22 5.86 -0.19
C ILE A 126 -6.12 7.35 -0.49
N LYS A 127 -6.84 7.77 -1.53
CA LYS A 127 -6.91 9.16 -1.92
C LYS A 127 -8.32 9.68 -1.70
N ARG A 128 -8.44 10.80 -1.02
CA ARG A 128 -9.70 11.51 -0.90
C ARG A 128 -9.61 12.80 -1.69
N PHE A 129 -10.68 13.14 -2.41
CA PHE A 129 -10.71 14.31 -3.27
C PHE A 129 -11.47 15.48 -2.64
N VAL A 130 -12.20 15.17 -1.61
CA VAL A 130 -12.96 16.17 -0.83
C VAL A 130 -12.88 15.87 0.64
#